data_bdceeba9bc1671e505e384e3eb3655c4
#
_entry.id   bdceeba9bc1671e505e384e3eb3655c4
#
_cell.length_a   1.000
_cell.length_b   1.000
_cell.length_c   1.000
_cell.angle_alpha   90.00
_cell.angle_beta   90.00
_cell.angle_gamma   90.00
#
_symmetry.space_group_name_H-M   'P 1'
#
loop_
_entity.id
_entity.type
_entity.pdbx_description
1 polymer ?
#
loop_
_entity_poly.entity_id
_entity_poly.type
_entity_poly.pdbx_seq_one_letter_code
_entity_poly.pdbx_strand_id
1 'polypeptide(L)'
;MKKKIGFEELMCELVVGRKWEEIYHLSATIRREVSILIDADDAIWIDVGEQSQVSLSPPYGSKLPFKLWVHTHPNMTAYWSCTDQDSLRMATNILDTAYVLGGDGLLFTHSNATPDRECIPGLVWSQESVTPWNKVREARL
;
A
#
# COMPACT_ATOMS: atom_id res chain seq x y z
N MET A 1 28.06 -17.55 10.86
CA MET A 1 27.14 -16.82 11.77
C MET A 1 26.04 -16.17 10.97
N LYS A 2 24.78 -16.47 11.31
CA LYS A 2 23.64 -15.85 10.61
C LYS A 2 23.47 -14.41 11.09
N LYS A 3 23.47 -13.46 10.18
CA LYS A 3 23.17 -12.07 10.48
C LYS A 3 21.67 -11.92 10.73
N LYS A 4 21.29 -11.30 11.85
CA LYS A 4 19.90 -10.93 12.10
C LYS A 4 19.54 -9.70 11.29
N ILE A 5 18.49 -9.80 10.50
CA ILE A 5 17.95 -8.66 9.73
C ILE A 5 16.80 -8.07 10.55
N GLY A 6 16.79 -6.74 10.69
CA GLY A 6 15.69 -6.03 11.33
C GLY A 6 14.41 -6.12 10.51
N PHE A 7 13.25 -5.94 11.17
CA PHE A 7 11.95 -6.03 10.51
C PHE A 7 11.84 -5.03 9.35
N GLU A 8 12.27 -3.78 9.55
CA GLU A 8 12.21 -2.77 8.49
C GLU A 8 13.10 -3.12 7.30
N GLU A 9 14.30 -3.64 7.56
CA GLU A 9 15.19 -4.10 6.48
C GLU A 9 14.56 -5.23 5.68
N LEU A 10 13.95 -6.20 6.37
CA LEU A 10 13.25 -7.30 5.72
C LEU A 10 12.10 -6.78 4.87
N MET A 11 11.29 -5.88 5.42
CA MET A 11 10.18 -5.28 4.68
C MET A 11 10.67 -4.53 3.45
N CYS A 12 11.75 -3.76 3.55
CA CYS A 12 12.32 -3.07 2.40
C CYS A 12 12.75 -4.04 1.31
N GLU A 13 13.40 -5.14 1.67
CA GLU A 13 13.79 -6.19 0.72
C GLU A 13 12.58 -6.78 0.01
N LEU A 14 11.51 -7.07 0.76
CA LEU A 14 10.28 -7.61 0.20
C LEU A 14 9.58 -6.61 -0.73
N VAL A 15 9.58 -5.32 -0.37
CA VAL A 15 9.00 -4.27 -1.22
C VAL A 15 9.79 -4.15 -2.52
N VAL A 16 11.10 -4.13 -2.46
CA VAL A 16 11.96 -4.05 -3.65
C VAL A 16 11.72 -5.27 -4.56
N GLY A 17 11.56 -6.45 -3.98
CA GLY A 17 11.26 -7.68 -4.72
C GLY A 17 9.79 -7.82 -5.10
N ARG A 18 8.94 -6.89 -4.73
CA ARG A 18 7.48 -6.93 -4.96
C ARG A 18 6.85 -8.21 -4.42
N LYS A 19 7.28 -8.64 -3.24
CA LYS A 19 6.81 -9.86 -2.56
C LYS A 19 5.60 -9.56 -1.69
N TRP A 20 4.52 -9.10 -2.32
CA TRP A 20 3.33 -8.61 -1.62
C TRP A 20 2.66 -9.68 -0.76
N GLU A 21 2.56 -10.89 -1.25
CA GLU A 21 1.97 -12.00 -0.48
C GLU A 21 2.76 -12.29 0.79
N GLU A 22 4.09 -12.29 0.72
CA GLU A 22 4.96 -12.48 1.87
C GLU A 22 4.83 -11.33 2.87
N ILE A 23 4.71 -10.10 2.39
CA ILE A 23 4.45 -8.92 3.22
C ILE A 23 3.12 -9.09 3.97
N TYR A 24 2.07 -9.53 3.25
CA TYR A 24 0.79 -9.81 3.88
C TYR A 24 0.93 -10.84 5.00
N HIS A 25 1.60 -11.97 4.74
CA HIS A 25 1.76 -13.03 5.73
C HIS A 25 2.53 -12.56 6.97
N LEU A 26 3.56 -11.73 6.80
CA LEU A 26 4.27 -11.15 7.94
C LEU A 26 3.36 -10.26 8.78
N SER A 27 2.60 -9.39 8.12
CA SER A 27 1.62 -8.52 8.78
C SER A 27 0.60 -9.35 9.57
N ALA A 28 0.05 -10.40 8.94
CA ALA A 28 -0.92 -11.29 9.58
C ALA A 28 -0.32 -12.03 10.78
N THR A 29 0.94 -12.45 10.69
CA THR A 29 1.65 -13.16 11.76
C THR A 29 1.85 -12.26 12.98
N ILE A 30 2.26 -11.03 12.78
CA ILE A 30 2.45 -10.06 13.88
C ILE A 30 1.14 -9.38 14.30
N ARG A 31 0.05 -9.57 13.55
CA ARG A 31 -1.27 -8.99 13.79
C ARG A 31 -1.25 -7.47 13.85
N ARG A 32 -0.50 -6.85 12.95
CA ARG A 32 -0.41 -5.40 12.84
C ARG A 32 -0.54 -4.97 11.40
N GLU A 33 -1.23 -3.87 11.18
CA GLU A 33 -1.25 -3.24 9.87
C GLU A 33 0.14 -2.70 9.55
N VAL A 34 0.57 -2.93 8.32
CA VAL A 34 1.81 -2.36 7.79
C VAL A 34 1.43 -1.41 6.66
N SER A 35 1.95 -0.19 6.71
CA SER A 35 1.77 0.82 5.68
C SER A 35 3.12 1.11 5.04
N ILE A 36 3.14 1.10 3.72
CA ILE A 36 4.36 1.31 2.94
C ILE A 36 4.08 2.44 1.96
N LEU A 37 4.95 3.44 1.94
CA LEU A 37 4.91 4.52 0.96
C LEU A 37 6.18 4.48 0.13
N ILE A 38 6.03 4.56 -1.19
CA ILE A 38 7.15 4.75 -2.11
C ILE A 38 7.00 6.15 -2.68
N ASP A 39 7.98 7.00 -2.43
CA ASP A 39 7.90 8.40 -2.83
C ASP A 39 8.43 8.64 -4.26
N ALA A 40 8.44 9.88 -4.69
CA ALA A 40 8.85 10.26 -6.04
C ALA A 40 10.31 9.89 -6.35
N ASP A 41 11.15 9.79 -5.32
CA ASP A 41 12.57 9.42 -5.45
C ASP A 41 12.81 7.93 -5.18
N ASP A 42 11.75 7.11 -5.17
CA ASP A 42 11.79 5.68 -4.86
C ASP A 42 12.23 5.34 -3.44
N ALA A 43 12.22 6.31 -2.54
CA ALA A 43 12.45 6.06 -1.13
C ALA A 43 11.27 5.30 -0.53
N ILE A 44 11.58 4.30 0.31
CA ILE A 44 10.59 3.43 0.93
C ILE A 44 10.41 3.84 2.39
N TRP A 45 9.18 4.15 2.75
CA TRP A 45 8.79 4.53 4.11
C TRP A 45 7.86 3.46 4.66
N ILE A 46 8.20 2.91 5.83
CA ILE A 46 7.43 1.82 6.44
C ILE A 46 6.92 2.27 7.80
N ASP A 47 5.63 2.09 8.03
CA ASP A 47 4.99 2.32 9.30
C ASP A 47 4.24 1.06 9.73
N VAL A 48 4.39 0.68 11.00
CA VAL A 48 3.69 -0.47 11.58
C VAL A 48 2.70 0.07 12.59
N GLY A 49 1.42 -0.02 12.23
CA GLY A 49 0.35 0.52 13.05
C GLY A 49 -0.32 -0.53 13.91
N GLU A 50 -1.28 -0.08 14.70
CA GLU A 50 -2.19 -0.96 15.39
C GLU A 50 -3.25 -1.49 14.42
N GLN A 51 -4.00 -2.53 14.85
CA GLN A 51 -4.86 -3.35 14.00
C GLN A 51 -5.96 -2.58 13.24
N SER A 52 -6.18 -1.30 13.51
CA SER A 52 -7.28 -0.54 12.93
C SER A 52 -6.95 0.86 12.43
N GLN A 53 -5.71 1.32 12.53
CA GLN A 53 -5.41 2.72 12.19
C GLN A 53 -4.00 2.91 11.66
N VAL A 54 -3.84 2.78 10.34
CA VAL A 54 -2.72 3.40 9.65
C VAL A 54 -3.31 4.45 8.73
N SER A 55 -3.13 5.71 9.07
CA SER A 55 -3.50 6.82 8.19
C SER A 55 -2.37 7.12 7.22
N LEU A 56 -2.73 7.51 6.01
CA LEU A 56 -1.76 8.00 5.04
C LEU A 56 -1.28 9.39 5.49
N SER A 57 -0.07 9.44 6.05
CA SER A 57 0.54 10.68 6.50
C SER A 57 1.93 10.81 5.89
N PRO A 58 2.19 11.87 5.10
CA PRO A 58 3.49 12.04 4.46
C PRO A 58 4.62 12.15 5.50
N PRO A 59 5.62 11.25 5.46
CA PRO A 59 6.77 11.37 6.36
C PRO A 59 7.60 12.61 6.07
N TYR A 60 8.23 13.15 7.10
CA TYR A 60 9.13 14.28 6.94
C TYR A 60 10.29 13.88 6.00
N GLY A 61 10.55 14.71 5.01
CA GLY A 61 11.60 14.46 4.02
C GLY A 61 11.15 13.64 2.81
N SER A 62 9.93 13.13 2.81
CA SER A 62 9.40 12.42 1.64
C SER A 62 9.17 13.36 0.46
N LYS A 63 9.30 12.85 -0.76
CA LYS A 63 9.14 13.61 -2.00
C LYS A 63 7.82 13.26 -2.68
N LEU A 64 7.00 14.27 -2.92
CA LEU A 64 5.70 14.12 -3.59
C LEU A 64 5.85 14.23 -5.11
N PRO A 65 4.98 13.58 -5.89
CA PRO A 65 3.90 12.69 -5.44
C PRO A 65 4.43 11.31 -5.04
N PHE A 66 3.68 10.62 -4.16
CA PHE A 66 3.94 9.22 -3.88
C PHE A 66 3.55 8.37 -5.09
N LYS A 67 4.42 7.45 -5.47
CA LYS A 67 4.15 6.49 -6.55
C LYS A 67 3.18 5.41 -6.10
N LEU A 68 3.33 4.94 -4.85
CA LEU A 68 2.57 3.81 -4.35
C LEU A 68 2.36 3.91 -2.84
N TRP A 69 1.16 3.61 -2.40
CA TRP A 69 0.81 3.36 -1.01
C TRP A 69 0.29 1.93 -0.90
N VAL A 70 0.94 1.12 -0.06
CA VAL A 70 0.51 -0.25 0.21
C VAL A 70 0.18 -0.36 1.68
N HIS A 71 -0.96 -0.92 2.01
CA HIS A 71 -1.25 -1.27 3.40
C HIS A 71 -1.89 -2.65 3.49
N THR A 72 -1.75 -3.27 4.65
CA THR A 72 -2.24 -4.62 4.89
C THR A 72 -3.49 -4.59 5.76
N HIS A 73 -4.39 -5.55 5.52
CA HIS A 73 -5.50 -5.88 6.40
C HIS A 73 -5.23 -7.26 7.01
N PRO A 74 -4.48 -7.35 8.12
CA PRO A 74 -4.05 -8.63 8.66
C PRO A 74 -5.25 -9.48 9.09
N ASN A 75 -5.30 -10.73 8.60
CA ASN A 75 -6.36 -11.69 8.89
C ASN A 75 -7.76 -11.26 8.43
N MET A 76 -7.83 -10.39 7.43
CA MET A 76 -9.07 -9.91 6.82
C MET A 76 -8.98 -9.94 5.30
N THR A 77 -10.11 -9.73 4.64
CA THR A 77 -10.14 -9.58 3.18
C THR A 77 -9.57 -8.22 2.77
N ALA A 78 -9.18 -8.12 1.50
CA ALA A 78 -8.77 -6.83 0.92
C ALA A 78 -10.01 -6.02 0.57
N TYR A 79 -10.17 -4.86 1.19
CA TYR A 79 -11.25 -3.91 0.91
C TYR A 79 -10.82 -2.50 1.31
N TRP A 80 -11.48 -1.51 0.74
CA TRP A 80 -11.24 -0.11 1.12
C TRP A 80 -12.14 0.23 2.32
N SER A 81 -11.55 0.33 3.50
CA SER A 81 -12.30 0.76 4.70
C SER A 81 -12.72 2.23 4.57
N CYS A 82 -13.60 2.69 5.46
CA CYS A 82 -13.99 4.11 5.48
C CYS A 82 -12.76 5.01 5.69
N THR A 83 -11.86 4.62 6.57
CA THR A 83 -10.61 5.36 6.81
C THR A 83 -9.73 5.38 5.55
N ASP A 84 -9.61 4.24 4.85
CA ASP A 84 -8.87 4.16 3.61
C ASP A 84 -9.44 5.07 2.53
N GLN A 85 -10.77 5.10 2.40
CA GLN A 85 -11.46 5.97 1.43
C GLN A 85 -11.24 7.44 1.75
N ASP A 86 -11.24 7.81 3.02
CA ASP A 86 -10.93 9.17 3.45
C ASP A 86 -9.49 9.54 3.13
N SER A 87 -8.55 8.62 3.38
CA SER A 87 -7.14 8.81 3.03
C SER A 87 -6.95 9.00 1.52
N LEU A 88 -7.61 8.20 0.71
CA LEU A 88 -7.55 8.34 -0.76
C LEU A 88 -8.10 9.70 -1.22
N ARG A 89 -9.23 10.14 -0.65
CA ARG A 89 -9.80 11.44 -0.97
C ARG A 89 -8.83 12.59 -0.68
N MET A 90 -8.17 12.52 0.47
CA MET A 90 -7.18 13.54 0.86
C MET A 90 -5.91 13.47 0.04
N ALA A 91 -5.56 12.30 -0.46
CA ALA A 91 -4.33 12.04 -1.20
C ALA A 91 -4.45 12.23 -2.72
N THR A 92 -5.58 12.70 -3.22
CA THR A 92 -5.86 12.82 -4.66
C THR A 92 -4.73 13.51 -5.43
N ASN A 93 -4.11 14.52 -4.85
CA ASN A 93 -3.06 15.31 -5.51
C ASN A 93 -1.64 14.83 -5.22
N ILE A 94 -1.48 13.81 -4.36
CA ILE A 94 -0.14 13.41 -3.90
C ILE A 94 0.14 11.91 -4.04
N LEU A 95 -0.80 11.14 -4.57
CA LEU A 95 -0.67 9.68 -4.66
C LEU A 95 -1.15 9.18 -6.03
N ASP A 96 -0.36 8.30 -6.65
CA ASP A 96 -0.70 7.75 -7.97
C ASP A 96 -1.43 6.41 -7.89
N THR A 97 -0.96 5.48 -7.06
CA THR A 97 -1.49 4.12 -6.96
C THR A 97 -1.54 3.67 -5.51
N ALA A 98 -2.54 2.89 -5.15
CA ALA A 98 -2.65 2.31 -3.82
C ALA A 98 -3.05 0.83 -3.89
N TYR A 99 -2.48 0.03 -2.97
CA TYR A 99 -2.79 -1.39 -2.82
C TYR A 99 -3.29 -1.68 -1.41
N VAL A 100 -4.27 -2.57 -1.29
CA VAL A 100 -4.62 -3.23 -0.03
C VAL A 100 -4.27 -4.71 -0.15
N LEU A 101 -3.57 -5.25 0.83
CA LEU A 101 -3.21 -6.66 0.88
C LEU A 101 -4.08 -7.36 1.92
N GLY A 102 -4.87 -8.31 1.50
CA GLY A 102 -5.74 -9.11 2.36
C GLY A 102 -5.48 -10.60 2.22
N GLY A 103 -6.18 -11.40 3.00
CA GLY A 103 -6.04 -12.86 2.93
C GLY A 103 -6.48 -13.44 1.59
N ASP A 104 -7.39 -12.78 0.90
CA ASP A 104 -7.93 -13.19 -0.39
C ASP A 104 -7.13 -12.68 -1.60
N GLY A 105 -6.25 -11.69 -1.42
CA GLY A 105 -5.45 -11.18 -2.53
C GLY A 105 -5.08 -9.71 -2.39
N LEU A 106 -4.77 -9.11 -3.53
CA LEU A 106 -4.38 -7.73 -3.66
C LEU A 106 -5.50 -6.93 -4.34
N LEU A 107 -5.88 -5.84 -3.72
CA LEU A 107 -6.82 -4.88 -4.28
C LEU A 107 -6.04 -3.62 -4.61
N PHE A 108 -6.15 -3.12 -5.84
CA PHE A 108 -5.46 -1.91 -6.23
C PHE A 108 -6.43 -0.84 -6.72
N THR A 109 -5.97 0.40 -6.68
CA THR A 109 -6.63 1.51 -7.34
C THR A 109 -5.58 2.48 -7.85
N HIS A 110 -5.87 3.16 -8.95
CA HIS A 110 -5.02 4.24 -9.43
C HIS A 110 -5.84 5.49 -9.65
N SER A 111 -5.15 6.61 -9.54
CA SER A 111 -5.75 7.91 -9.75
C SER A 111 -6.10 8.09 -11.22
N ASN A 112 -7.33 8.53 -11.48
CA ASN A 112 -7.77 8.99 -12.79
C ASN A 112 -7.56 10.51 -12.95
N ALA A 113 -6.87 11.15 -12.01
CA ALA A 113 -6.58 12.58 -12.10
C ALA A 113 -5.72 12.87 -13.33
N THR A 114 -5.95 14.02 -13.94
CA THR A 114 -5.13 14.49 -15.05
C THR A 114 -3.70 14.76 -14.57
N PRO A 115 -2.71 14.86 -15.49
CA PRO A 115 -1.34 15.21 -15.08
C PRO A 115 -1.23 16.49 -14.26
N ASP A 116 -2.13 17.44 -14.46
CA ASP A 116 -2.20 18.69 -13.70
C ASP A 116 -2.89 18.51 -12.34
N ARG A 117 -3.31 17.33 -12.02
CA ARG A 117 -4.04 16.99 -10.78
C ARG A 117 -5.38 17.72 -10.64
N GLU A 118 -6.02 18.04 -11.76
CA GLU A 118 -7.38 18.55 -11.76
C GLU A 118 -8.36 17.46 -11.33
N CYS A 119 -9.26 17.80 -10.42
CA CYS A 119 -10.33 16.90 -10.00
C CYS A 119 -11.34 16.74 -11.12
N ILE A 120 -11.46 15.53 -11.65
CA ILE A 120 -12.54 15.18 -12.58
C ILE A 120 -13.79 14.95 -11.74
N PRO A 121 -14.93 15.62 -12.05
CA PRO A 121 -16.17 15.32 -11.34
C PRO A 121 -16.51 13.83 -11.47
N GLY A 122 -16.69 13.13 -10.33
CA GLY A 122 -16.97 11.71 -10.29
C GLY A 122 -15.88 10.92 -9.60
N LEU A 123 -15.55 9.74 -10.13
CA LEU A 123 -14.58 8.83 -9.53
C LEU A 123 -13.16 9.22 -9.89
N VAL A 124 -12.44 9.79 -8.94
CA VAL A 124 -11.01 10.10 -9.08
C VAL A 124 -10.18 8.82 -9.05
N TRP A 125 -10.60 7.84 -8.23
CA TRP A 125 -9.91 6.57 -8.05
C TRP A 125 -10.61 5.47 -8.84
N SER A 126 -9.83 4.60 -9.49
CA SER A 126 -10.38 3.45 -10.23
C SER A 126 -11.07 2.47 -9.29
N GLN A 127 -12.06 1.74 -9.82
CA GLN A 127 -12.75 0.69 -9.07
C GLN A 127 -12.37 -0.67 -9.65
N GLU A 128 -11.68 -1.46 -8.85
CA GLU A 128 -11.16 -2.75 -9.26
C GLU A 128 -11.66 -3.85 -8.32
N SER A 129 -11.63 -5.08 -8.80
CA SER A 129 -11.90 -6.26 -7.99
C SER A 129 -10.60 -6.79 -7.39
N VAL A 130 -10.71 -7.56 -6.30
CA VAL A 130 -9.55 -8.22 -5.68
C VAL A 130 -8.92 -9.19 -6.67
N THR A 131 -7.59 -9.10 -6.82
CA THR A 131 -6.81 -10.06 -7.60
C THR A 131 -6.32 -11.14 -6.63
N PRO A 132 -6.74 -12.42 -6.82
CA PRO A 132 -6.28 -13.50 -5.94
C PRO A 132 -4.76 -13.67 -5.99
N TRP A 133 -4.16 -14.16 -4.91
CA TRP A 133 -2.71 -14.26 -4.80
C TRP A 133 -2.06 -15.08 -5.91
N ASN A 134 -2.70 -16.16 -6.38
CA ASN A 134 -2.16 -16.93 -7.50
C ASN A 134 -2.06 -16.10 -8.79
N LYS A 135 -3.01 -15.19 -9.01
CA LYS A 135 -2.98 -14.28 -10.16
C LYS A 135 -1.96 -13.15 -9.99
N VAL A 136 -1.79 -12.67 -8.77
CA VAL A 136 -0.75 -11.67 -8.45
C VAL A 136 0.63 -12.24 -8.77
N ARG A 137 0.88 -13.50 -8.38
CA ARG A 137 2.14 -14.19 -8.65
C ARG A 137 2.40 -14.34 -10.15
N GLU A 138 1.37 -14.73 -10.92
CA GLU A 138 1.47 -14.88 -12.38
C GLU A 138 1.75 -13.55 -13.07
N ALA A 139 1.10 -12.48 -12.61
CA ALA A 139 1.23 -11.15 -13.21
C ALA A 139 2.51 -10.42 -12.80
N ARG A 140 3.22 -10.91 -11.80
CA ARG A 140 4.43 -10.26 -11.24
C ARG A 140 4.20 -8.81 -10.84
N LEU A 141 3.07 -8.57 -10.25
CA LEU A 141 2.69 -7.23 -9.77
C LEU A 141 3.61 -6.73 -8.65
#